data_7cdc887dabeacc18abb7ac3f4df5f3f3
#
_entry.id   7cdc887dabeacc18abb7ac3f4df5f3f3
#
_cell.length_a   1.000
_cell.length_b   1.000
_cell.length_c   1.000
_cell.angle_alpha   90.00
_cell.angle_beta   90.00
_cell.angle_gamma   90.00
#
_symmetry.space_group_name_H-M   'P 1'
#
loop_
_entity.id
_entity.type
_entity.pdbx_description
1 polymer ?
#
loop_
_entity_poly.entity_id
_entity_poly.type
_entity_poly.pdbx_seq_one_letter_code
_entity_poly.pdbx_strand_id
1 'polypeptide(L)'
;MTIRVGINGFGRIGRLVFRAAQERNDIEIVGINDLIDVEYMAYMLRYDTMHGQFKGSIEIKDGKLVVNGKAIRVTAEKNPADLKWNEVGAEYVVESTGLFLTKEKAQGHIDAGAKYVVMSAPSKDDTPMFVCGVNTDSYVKGTQFVSNLSLIHISE
;
A
#
# COMPACT_ATOMS: atom_id res chain seq x y z
N MET A 1 11.31 -8.83 13.49
CA MET A 1 11.72 -8.39 12.13
C MET A 1 10.58 -7.55 11.58
N THR A 2 10.82 -6.31 11.19
CA THR A 2 9.76 -5.39 10.73
C THR A 2 9.67 -5.45 9.22
N ILE A 3 8.47 -5.65 8.69
CA ILE A 3 8.17 -5.67 7.25
C ILE A 3 8.03 -4.23 6.77
N ARG A 4 8.83 -3.84 5.77
CA ARG A 4 8.82 -2.49 5.19
C ARG A 4 7.90 -2.44 3.99
N VAL A 5 6.92 -1.55 4.04
CA VAL A 5 5.81 -1.49 3.08
C VAL A 5 5.73 -0.12 2.42
N GLY A 6 5.62 -0.11 1.10
CA GLY A 6 5.22 1.04 0.29
C GLY A 6 3.72 1.00 -0.02
N ILE A 7 3.09 2.15 -0.16
CA ILE A 7 1.70 2.28 -0.59
C ILE A 7 1.66 3.07 -1.89
N ASN A 8 1.09 2.48 -2.92
CA ASN A 8 0.78 3.17 -4.17
C ASN A 8 -0.72 3.44 -4.27
N GLY A 9 -1.09 4.71 -4.24
CA GLY A 9 -2.47 5.17 -4.11
C GLY A 9 -2.88 5.41 -2.65
N PHE A 10 -3.03 6.67 -2.28
CA PHE A 10 -3.42 7.09 -0.93
C PHE A 10 -4.88 7.53 -0.86
N GLY A 11 -5.71 6.84 -1.64
CA GLY A 11 -7.16 6.93 -1.59
C GLY A 11 -7.73 6.30 -0.32
N ARG A 12 -8.99 5.95 -0.35
CA ARG A 12 -9.70 5.37 0.80
C ARG A 12 -8.99 4.15 1.38
N ILE A 13 -8.64 3.19 0.52
CA ILE A 13 -8.02 1.93 0.94
C ILE A 13 -6.59 2.16 1.42
N GLY A 14 -5.77 2.89 0.67
CA GLY A 14 -4.36 3.15 1.05
C GLY A 14 -4.26 3.83 2.42
N ARG A 15 -5.14 4.81 2.71
CA ARG A 15 -5.19 5.46 4.03
C ARG A 15 -5.60 4.51 5.15
N LEU A 16 -6.54 3.60 4.90
CA LEU A 16 -6.97 2.61 5.89
C LEU A 16 -5.88 1.57 6.17
N VAL A 17 -5.19 1.12 5.12
CA VAL A 17 -3.99 0.27 5.26
C VAL A 17 -2.95 0.98 6.12
N PHE A 18 -2.69 2.27 5.84
CA PHE A 18 -1.76 3.06 6.63
C PHE A 18 -2.16 3.12 8.10
N ARG A 19 -3.43 3.45 8.40
CA ARG A 19 -3.93 3.52 9.78
C ARG A 19 -3.81 2.17 10.50
N ALA A 20 -4.20 1.07 9.85
CA ALA A 20 -4.09 -0.27 10.41
C ALA A 20 -2.63 -0.66 10.69
N ALA A 21 -1.70 -0.27 9.82
CA ALA A 21 -0.27 -0.51 10.02
C ALA A 21 0.28 0.22 11.25
N GLN A 22 -0.27 1.39 11.61
CA GLN A 22 0.17 2.12 12.82
C GLN A 22 -0.19 1.41 14.13
N GLU A 23 -1.16 0.52 14.11
CA GLU A 23 -1.56 -0.30 15.28
C GLU A 23 -0.70 -1.56 15.42
N ARG A 24 0.22 -1.79 14.47
CA ARG A 24 1.09 -2.97 14.42
C ARG A 24 2.55 -2.62 14.67
N ASN A 25 3.28 -3.56 15.30
CA ASN A 25 4.71 -3.41 15.56
C ASN A 25 5.59 -4.15 14.55
N ASP A 26 4.98 -4.96 13.68
CA ASP A 26 5.66 -5.79 12.69
C ASP A 26 5.62 -5.22 11.26
N ILE A 27 4.90 -4.11 11.06
CA ILE A 27 4.79 -3.43 9.76
C ILE A 27 5.23 -1.96 9.90
N GLU A 28 6.00 -1.49 8.94
CA GLU A 28 6.44 -0.10 8.84
C GLU A 28 6.16 0.44 7.43
N ILE A 29 5.38 1.51 7.36
CA ILE A 29 5.17 2.22 6.08
C ILE A 29 6.33 3.17 5.86
N VAL A 30 7.08 2.97 4.78
CA VAL A 30 8.31 3.70 4.46
C VAL A 30 8.18 4.67 3.29
N GLY A 31 7.13 4.50 2.49
CA GLY A 31 6.88 5.37 1.34
C GLY A 31 5.41 5.34 0.92
N ILE A 32 4.94 6.46 0.41
CA ILE A 32 3.60 6.62 -0.15
C ILE A 32 3.74 7.33 -1.49
N ASN A 33 3.03 6.85 -2.49
CA ASN A 33 2.90 7.50 -3.78
C ASN A 33 1.44 7.84 -4.06
N ASP A 34 1.17 9.08 -4.37
CA ASP A 34 -0.12 9.54 -4.90
C ASP A 34 0.10 10.85 -5.67
N LEU A 35 -0.81 11.20 -6.58
CA LEU A 35 -0.72 12.43 -7.38
C LEU A 35 -1.25 13.68 -6.66
N ILE A 36 -1.75 13.54 -5.46
CA ILE A 36 -2.18 14.66 -4.60
C ILE A 36 -1.00 15.25 -3.84
N ASP A 37 -1.13 16.50 -3.43
CA ASP A 37 -0.12 17.18 -2.61
C ASP A 37 -0.05 16.61 -1.17
N VAL A 38 1.08 16.81 -0.53
CA VAL A 38 1.36 16.24 0.81
C VAL A 38 0.50 16.89 1.90
N GLU A 39 0.13 18.15 1.75
CA GLU A 39 -0.75 18.89 2.68
C GLU A 39 -2.15 18.27 2.67
N TYR A 40 -2.69 18.03 1.49
CA TYR A 40 -4.00 17.40 1.34
C TYR A 40 -3.98 15.94 1.78
N MET A 41 -2.87 15.24 1.52
CA MET A 41 -2.65 13.87 2.01
C MET A 41 -2.67 13.82 3.54
N ALA A 42 -1.98 14.74 4.21
CA ALA A 42 -1.97 14.85 5.67
C ALA A 42 -3.36 15.19 6.24
N TYR A 43 -4.10 16.08 5.57
CA TYR A 43 -5.46 16.42 5.93
C TYR A 43 -6.40 15.21 5.86
N MET A 44 -6.38 14.49 4.74
CA MET A 44 -7.21 13.29 4.56
C MET A 44 -6.83 12.14 5.49
N LEU A 45 -5.56 12.02 5.87
CA LEU A 45 -5.15 11.03 6.87
C LEU A 45 -5.66 11.39 8.26
N ARG A 46 -5.65 12.69 8.59
CA ARG A 46 -6.08 13.19 9.91
C ARG A 46 -7.57 13.01 10.13
N TYR A 47 -8.37 13.31 9.12
CA TYR A 47 -9.82 13.33 9.21
C TYR A 47 -10.46 12.25 8.34
N ASP A 48 -11.28 11.42 8.94
CA ASP A 48 -12.04 10.38 8.26
C ASP A 48 -13.45 10.33 8.82
N THR A 49 -14.45 10.47 7.96
CA THR A 49 -15.87 10.51 8.37
C THR A 49 -16.33 9.22 9.03
N MET A 50 -15.85 8.08 8.53
CA MET A 50 -16.27 6.76 9.01
C MET A 50 -15.41 6.26 10.19
N HIS A 51 -14.10 6.54 10.16
CA HIS A 51 -13.14 6.01 11.12
C HIS A 51 -12.62 7.06 12.12
N GLY A 52 -13.15 8.29 12.04
CA GLY A 52 -12.81 9.38 12.95
C GLY A 52 -11.42 9.96 12.74
N GLN A 53 -10.99 10.78 13.68
CA GLN A 53 -9.68 11.40 13.62
C GLN A 53 -8.56 10.38 13.86
N PHE A 54 -7.44 10.58 13.16
CA PHE A 54 -6.24 9.79 13.38
C PHE A 54 -5.67 10.01 14.78
N LYS A 55 -5.42 8.92 15.49
CA LYS A 55 -4.87 8.93 16.84
C LYS A 55 -3.34 8.96 16.77
N GLY A 56 -2.75 10.13 16.61
CA GLY A 56 -1.31 10.29 16.51
C GLY A 56 -0.92 11.67 15.97
N SER A 57 0.37 11.95 15.94
CA SER A 57 0.90 13.17 15.35
C SER A 57 1.05 13.03 13.83
N ILE A 58 0.66 14.06 13.10
CA ILE A 58 0.88 14.19 11.67
C ILE A 58 1.49 15.55 11.42
N GLU A 59 2.70 15.58 10.87
CA GLU A 59 3.44 16.79 10.53
C GLU A 59 3.95 16.67 9.09
N ILE A 60 4.29 17.80 8.49
CA ILE A 60 4.96 17.86 7.20
C ILE A 60 6.31 18.53 7.43
N LYS A 61 7.38 17.87 7.02
CA LYS A 61 8.75 18.38 7.11
C LYS A 61 9.49 18.07 5.83
N ASP A 62 10.05 19.09 5.19
CA ASP A 62 10.84 18.95 3.96
C ASP A 62 10.13 18.14 2.85
N GLY A 63 8.82 18.38 2.65
CA GLY A 63 7.99 17.67 1.67
C GLY A 63 7.71 16.21 2.00
N LYS A 64 8.07 15.75 3.21
CA LYS A 64 7.78 14.40 3.72
C LYS A 64 6.66 14.43 4.73
N LEU A 65 5.88 13.37 4.74
CA LEU A 65 4.88 13.13 5.77
C LEU A 65 5.57 12.53 7.01
N VAL A 66 5.47 13.19 8.16
CA VAL A 66 6.01 12.68 9.42
C VAL A 66 4.86 12.26 10.31
N VAL A 67 4.76 10.97 10.60
CA VAL A 67 3.69 10.42 11.42
C VAL A 67 4.29 9.72 12.64
N ASN A 68 3.85 10.09 13.82
CA ASN A 68 4.36 9.58 15.09
C ASN A 68 5.90 9.67 15.18
N GLY A 69 6.47 10.75 14.64
CA GLY A 69 7.91 10.99 14.62
C GLY A 69 8.68 10.24 13.53
N LYS A 70 8.04 9.41 12.72
CA LYS A 70 8.67 8.70 11.60
C LYS A 70 8.43 9.42 10.28
N ALA A 71 9.51 9.74 9.57
CA ALA A 71 9.44 10.37 8.26
C ALA A 71 9.14 9.32 7.18
N ILE A 72 8.15 9.59 6.35
CA ILE A 72 7.68 8.75 5.26
C ILE A 72 7.93 9.49 3.94
N ARG A 73 8.59 8.83 3.00
CA ARG A 73 8.81 9.41 1.68
C ARG A 73 7.48 9.54 0.94
N VAL A 74 7.21 10.72 0.39
CA VAL A 74 6.05 10.98 -0.46
C VAL A 74 6.54 11.23 -1.89
N THR A 75 5.92 10.59 -2.86
CA THR A 75 6.20 10.75 -4.29
C THR A 75 4.89 10.98 -5.06
N ALA A 76 4.98 11.55 -6.27
CA ALA A 76 3.85 11.83 -7.15
C ALA A 76 4.13 11.31 -8.57
N GLU A 77 4.57 10.05 -8.65
CA GLU A 77 4.93 9.39 -9.91
C GLU A 77 3.74 8.63 -10.49
N LYS A 78 3.54 8.77 -11.80
CA LYS A 78 2.48 8.06 -12.53
C LYS A 78 2.87 6.64 -12.90
N ASN A 79 4.16 6.43 -13.18
CA ASN A 79 4.69 5.14 -13.59
C ASN A 79 5.28 4.40 -12.37
N PRO A 80 4.80 3.20 -12.03
CA PRO A 80 5.33 2.43 -10.90
C PRO A 80 6.83 2.14 -10.96
N ALA A 81 7.42 2.02 -12.15
CA ALA A 81 8.84 1.74 -12.31
C ALA A 81 9.75 2.89 -11.80
N ASP A 82 9.23 4.12 -11.76
CA ASP A 82 9.99 5.31 -11.34
C ASP A 82 9.93 5.56 -9.82
N LEU A 83 9.20 4.71 -9.09
CA LEU A 83 8.97 4.86 -7.64
C LEU A 83 10.19 4.57 -6.77
N LYS A 84 11.19 3.87 -7.31
CA LYS A 84 12.46 3.58 -6.61
C LYS A 84 12.25 3.08 -5.17
N TRP A 85 11.46 2.02 -5.02
CA TRP A 85 11.17 1.41 -3.72
C TRP A 85 12.42 0.91 -3.00
N ASN A 86 13.47 0.58 -3.74
CA ASN A 86 14.77 0.19 -3.20
C ASN A 86 15.41 1.28 -2.34
N GLU A 87 15.24 2.57 -2.67
CA GLU A 87 15.83 3.69 -1.91
C GLU A 87 15.27 3.79 -0.50
N VAL A 88 14.02 3.41 -0.29
CA VAL A 88 13.39 3.38 1.04
C VAL A 88 13.36 1.99 1.64
N GLY A 89 13.86 0.98 0.90
CA GLY A 89 13.90 -0.41 1.33
C GLY A 89 12.51 -1.04 1.50
N ALA A 90 11.51 -0.60 0.72
CA ALA A 90 10.21 -1.21 0.72
C ALA A 90 10.28 -2.60 0.07
N GLU A 91 9.95 -3.64 0.83
CA GLU A 91 9.94 -5.01 0.34
C GLU A 91 8.59 -5.39 -0.24
N TYR A 92 7.52 -4.91 0.36
CA TYR A 92 6.14 -5.10 -0.07
C TYR A 92 5.56 -3.78 -0.56
N VAL A 93 4.74 -3.84 -1.61
CA VAL A 93 3.97 -2.69 -2.08
C VAL A 93 2.48 -3.05 -2.05
N VAL A 94 1.70 -2.21 -1.40
CA VAL A 94 0.24 -2.25 -1.48
C VAL A 94 -0.17 -1.38 -2.66
N GLU A 95 -0.71 -2.02 -3.70
CA GLU A 95 -1.24 -1.37 -4.88
C GLU A 95 -2.73 -1.07 -4.66
N SER A 96 -3.05 0.18 -4.39
CA SER A 96 -4.41 0.63 -4.05
C SER A 96 -4.95 1.76 -4.95
N THR A 97 -4.34 1.95 -6.13
CA THR A 97 -4.84 2.91 -7.12
C THR A 97 -6.04 2.40 -7.91
N GLY A 98 -6.20 1.07 -8.02
CA GLY A 98 -7.19 0.44 -8.89
C GLY A 98 -6.80 0.42 -10.38
N LEU A 99 -5.59 0.84 -10.74
CA LEU A 99 -5.13 0.96 -12.14
C LEU A 99 -4.22 -0.20 -12.55
N PHE A 100 -3.39 -0.71 -11.65
CA PHE A 100 -2.35 -1.72 -11.93
C PHE A 100 -2.79 -3.08 -11.38
N LEU A 101 -3.84 -3.66 -12.01
CA LEU A 101 -4.53 -4.87 -11.54
C LEU A 101 -4.13 -6.14 -12.33
N THR A 102 -3.03 -6.12 -13.01
CA THR A 102 -2.43 -7.28 -13.71
C THR A 102 -0.97 -7.39 -13.32
N LYS A 103 -0.42 -8.61 -13.41
CA LYS A 103 1.02 -8.85 -13.19
C LYS A 103 1.89 -7.95 -14.06
N GLU A 104 1.54 -7.82 -15.34
CA GLU A 104 2.25 -6.97 -16.29
C GLU A 104 2.31 -5.50 -15.84
N LYS A 105 1.17 -4.94 -15.45
CA LYS A 105 1.08 -3.55 -15.00
C LYS A 105 1.76 -3.33 -13.64
N ALA A 106 1.65 -4.31 -12.74
CA ALA A 106 2.26 -4.23 -11.43
C ALA A 106 3.75 -4.57 -11.43
N GLN A 107 4.30 -5.11 -12.54
CA GLN A 107 5.73 -5.43 -12.69
C GLN A 107 6.61 -4.21 -12.44
N GLY A 108 6.16 -3.01 -12.78
CA GLY A 108 6.88 -1.78 -12.50
C GLY A 108 7.26 -1.58 -11.03
N HIS A 109 6.48 -2.11 -10.10
CA HIS A 109 6.86 -2.06 -8.67
C HIS A 109 8.05 -2.97 -8.35
N ILE A 110 8.12 -4.14 -8.99
CA ILE A 110 9.27 -5.05 -8.85
C ILE A 110 10.51 -4.42 -9.49
N ASP A 111 10.37 -3.81 -10.67
CA ASP A 111 11.45 -3.11 -11.36
C ASP A 111 11.97 -1.90 -10.54
N ALA A 112 11.09 -1.26 -9.77
CA ALA A 112 11.43 -0.21 -8.81
C ALA A 112 12.09 -0.74 -7.51
N GLY A 113 12.25 -2.06 -7.36
CA GLY A 113 12.98 -2.70 -6.26
C GLY A 113 12.12 -3.32 -5.15
N ALA A 114 10.81 -3.39 -5.30
CA ALA A 114 9.96 -4.17 -4.41
C ALA A 114 10.14 -5.68 -4.67
N LYS A 115 9.86 -6.50 -3.65
CA LYS A 115 9.90 -7.97 -3.78
C LYS A 115 8.53 -8.56 -4.05
N TYR A 116 7.50 -7.95 -3.47
CA TYR A 116 6.12 -8.44 -3.49
C TYR A 116 5.14 -7.30 -3.71
N VAL A 117 4.07 -7.57 -4.44
CA VAL A 117 2.97 -6.63 -4.68
C VAL A 117 1.65 -7.25 -4.23
N VAL A 118 0.93 -6.51 -3.37
CA VAL A 118 -0.40 -6.87 -2.91
C VAL A 118 -1.41 -5.90 -3.52
N MET A 119 -2.24 -6.39 -4.43
CA MET A 119 -3.30 -5.60 -5.05
C MET A 119 -4.52 -5.55 -4.11
N SER A 120 -5.03 -4.37 -3.84
CA SER A 120 -6.20 -4.17 -2.98
C SER A 120 -7.54 -4.20 -3.73
N ALA A 121 -7.55 -4.73 -4.95
CA ALA A 121 -8.72 -4.89 -5.79
C ALA A 121 -8.63 -6.23 -6.54
N PRO A 122 -9.76 -6.78 -7.07
CA PRO A 122 -9.73 -8.00 -7.84
C PRO A 122 -8.78 -7.89 -9.02
N SER A 123 -7.92 -8.89 -9.19
CA SER A 123 -7.03 -8.93 -10.35
C SER A 123 -7.83 -9.11 -11.64
N LYS A 124 -7.28 -8.59 -12.74
CA LYS A 124 -7.87 -8.70 -14.08
C LYS A 124 -7.20 -9.79 -14.93
N ASP A 125 -6.29 -10.56 -14.33
CA ASP A 125 -5.57 -11.67 -14.92
C ASP A 125 -5.61 -12.90 -13.99
N ASP A 126 -4.70 -13.84 -14.18
CA ASP A 126 -4.54 -15.04 -13.37
C ASP A 126 -3.78 -14.82 -12.04
N THR A 127 -3.62 -13.57 -11.59
CA THR A 127 -3.03 -13.28 -10.27
C THR A 127 -3.85 -13.93 -9.17
N PRO A 128 -3.23 -14.72 -8.28
CA PRO A 128 -3.95 -15.39 -7.21
C PRO A 128 -4.67 -14.40 -6.30
N MET A 129 -5.94 -14.69 -6.03
CA MET A 129 -6.78 -13.89 -5.11
C MET A 129 -6.98 -14.66 -3.82
N PHE A 130 -6.72 -13.99 -2.69
CA PHE A 130 -6.86 -14.59 -1.36
C PHE A 130 -7.85 -13.79 -0.51
N VAL A 131 -8.76 -14.51 0.11
CA VAL A 131 -9.69 -13.97 1.11
C VAL A 131 -9.35 -14.58 2.45
N CYS A 132 -9.12 -13.72 3.45
CA CYS A 132 -8.75 -14.15 4.79
C CYS A 132 -9.83 -15.05 5.40
N GLY A 133 -9.45 -16.21 5.87
CA GLY A 133 -10.36 -17.20 6.44
C GLY A 133 -11.12 -18.07 5.41
N VAL A 134 -10.89 -17.86 4.11
CA VAL A 134 -11.54 -18.63 3.03
C VAL A 134 -10.53 -19.53 2.32
N ASN A 135 -9.49 -18.96 1.73
CA ASN A 135 -8.56 -19.71 0.87
C ASN A 135 -7.08 -19.35 1.08
N THR A 136 -6.73 -18.75 2.22
CA THR A 136 -5.34 -18.36 2.52
C THR A 136 -4.40 -19.57 2.61
N ASP A 137 -4.92 -20.77 2.89
CA ASP A 137 -4.14 -22.02 2.97
C ASP A 137 -3.57 -22.46 1.60
N SER A 138 -4.14 -21.93 0.51
CA SER A 138 -3.63 -22.18 -0.85
C SER A 138 -2.45 -21.28 -1.24
N TYR A 139 -2.01 -20.37 -0.35
CA TYR A 139 -0.88 -19.49 -0.64
C TYR A 139 0.43 -20.27 -0.78
N VAL A 140 1.12 -20.05 -1.90
CA VAL A 140 2.45 -20.61 -2.15
C VAL A 140 3.51 -19.55 -1.80
N LYS A 141 4.40 -19.89 -0.88
CA LYS A 141 5.49 -19.02 -0.46
C LYS A 141 6.35 -18.60 -1.66
N GLY A 142 6.57 -17.28 -1.79
CA GLY A 142 7.36 -16.71 -2.89
C GLY A 142 6.51 -16.18 -4.05
N THR A 143 5.18 -16.31 -4.00
CA THR A 143 4.29 -15.66 -4.97
C THR A 143 4.46 -14.15 -4.90
N GLN A 144 4.96 -13.53 -5.97
CA GLN A 144 5.31 -12.09 -5.99
C GLN A 144 4.08 -11.17 -6.10
N PHE A 145 3.04 -11.62 -6.78
CA PHE A 145 1.82 -10.86 -7.01
C PHE A 145 0.64 -11.60 -6.41
N VAL A 146 -0.09 -10.93 -5.54
CA VAL A 146 -1.33 -11.43 -4.96
C VAL A 146 -2.38 -10.33 -4.95
N SER A 147 -3.65 -10.72 -4.99
CA SER A 147 -4.77 -9.83 -4.70
C SER A 147 -5.41 -10.25 -3.38
N ASN A 148 -5.73 -9.30 -2.52
CA ASN A 148 -6.41 -9.58 -1.25
C ASN A 148 -7.93 -9.39 -1.34
N LEU A 149 -8.48 -9.19 -2.52
CA LEU A 149 -9.91 -9.02 -2.73
C LEU A 149 -10.42 -9.94 -3.83
N SER A 150 -11.44 -10.71 -3.51
CA SER A 150 -12.21 -11.49 -4.47
C SER A 150 -13.69 -11.28 -4.22
N LEU A 151 -14.46 -11.07 -5.29
CA LEU A 151 -15.93 -10.98 -5.22
C LEU A 151 -16.59 -12.34 -5.40
N ILE A 152 -15.90 -13.30 -6.03
CA ILE A 152 -16.45 -14.63 -6.29
C ILE A 152 -16.30 -15.58 -5.10
N HIS A 153 -15.25 -15.42 -4.26
CA HIS A 153 -15.03 -16.25 -3.08
C HIS A 153 -15.86 -15.83 -1.85
N ILE A 154 -16.58 -14.71 -1.91
CA ILE A 154 -17.42 -14.21 -0.83
C ILE A 154 -18.86 -14.74 -0.93
N SER A 155 -19.25 -15.25 -2.11
CA SER A 155 -20.61 -15.72 -2.39
C SER A 155 -20.79 -17.23 -2.29
N GLU A 156 -19.78 -17.95 -1.83
CA GLU A 156 -19.84 -19.39 -1.49
C GLU A 156 -19.98 -19.57 0.05
#